data_b3e455039a6117282a11f391c963b4b6
#
_entry.id   b3e455039a6117282a11f391c963b4b6
#
_cell.length_a   1.000
_cell.length_b   1.000
_cell.length_c   1.000
_cell.angle_alpha   90.00
_cell.angle_beta   90.00
_cell.angle_gamma   90.00
#
_symmetry.space_group_name_H-M   'P 1'
#
loop_
_entity.id
_entity.type
_entity.pdbx_description
1 polymer ?
#
loop_
_entity_poly.entity_id
_entity_poly.type
_entity_poly.pdbx_seq_one_letter_code
_entity_poly.pdbx_strand_id
1 'polypeptide(L)'
;MLVAGTTGSGKSETIISYLLGLCLCFRPDEINLMLVDMKGGGFIKRIGTLPHVVGSVTDVDGDENGTGAEYMLKRFLNALTSEIRRRKILFNSMHVDSINGYIKACRDITSHIKSINNRLRGENKEEMSKKEEQAIRNQAKNDPLSHLILVVDEFTELKRFSSENNDIDFIGEITTLARVGRSLGFHIILISQNIEGAITDDIRVNSKSRLCLKVATRQASKEMIGNDLAASPTMPGNGRGYLLVGTGSKFEYFQSAYSGATVEDNMEAPIEIVEASKTGAYTVFYRSETDNLEYIQRKKELENSGRLETQLNAIVGAIKTYYDLNSSRYPAPHIVFQKPLPNKMILKDNVIYAYQDGKYEPVREVE
;
A
#
# COMPACT_ATOMS: atom_id res chain seq x y z
N MET A 1 2.33 -10.88 1.84
CA MET A 1 1.90 -11.45 0.56
C MET A 1 3.04 -11.36 -0.44
N LEU A 2 3.28 -12.40 -1.23
CA LEU A 2 4.17 -12.35 -2.38
C LEU A 2 3.38 -12.19 -3.67
N VAL A 3 3.89 -11.40 -4.61
CA VAL A 3 3.28 -11.18 -5.92
C VAL A 3 4.33 -11.36 -7.01
N ALA A 4 4.07 -12.23 -7.96
CA ALA A 4 4.97 -12.48 -9.08
C ALA A 4 4.26 -12.33 -10.43
N GLY A 5 5.02 -11.91 -11.43
CA GLY A 5 4.54 -11.82 -12.80
C GLY A 5 5.54 -11.11 -13.71
N THR A 6 5.63 -11.51 -14.96
CA THR A 6 6.48 -10.86 -15.97
C THR A 6 5.96 -9.46 -16.32
N THR A 7 6.78 -8.72 -17.05
CA THR A 7 6.35 -7.46 -17.70
C THR A 7 5.14 -7.75 -18.59
N GLY A 8 4.13 -6.89 -18.52
CA GLY A 8 2.88 -7.07 -19.28
C GLY A 8 1.90 -8.11 -18.72
N SER A 9 2.22 -8.79 -17.62
CA SER A 9 1.28 -9.73 -16.98
C SER A 9 0.11 -9.04 -16.25
N GLY A 10 0.14 -7.72 -16.07
CA GLY A 10 -0.85 -6.95 -15.33
C GLY A 10 -0.57 -6.81 -13.84
N LYS A 11 0.66 -7.10 -13.38
CA LYS A 11 1.06 -7.10 -11.97
C LYS A 11 0.76 -5.77 -11.26
N SER A 12 1.27 -4.65 -11.78
CA SER A 12 1.07 -3.32 -11.18
C SER A 12 -0.40 -2.92 -11.19
N GLU A 13 -1.15 -3.23 -12.26
CA GLU A 13 -2.60 -2.97 -12.33
C GLU A 13 -3.36 -3.78 -11.27
N THR A 14 -3.01 -5.05 -11.09
CA THR A 14 -3.61 -5.91 -10.07
C THR A 14 -3.41 -5.35 -8.66
N ILE A 15 -2.18 -4.91 -8.35
CA ILE A 15 -1.88 -4.36 -7.03
C ILE A 15 -2.53 -3.00 -6.83
N ILE A 16 -2.52 -2.13 -7.83
CA ILE A 16 -3.22 -0.84 -7.75
C ILE A 16 -4.70 -1.04 -7.50
N SER A 17 -5.36 -1.91 -8.27
CA SER A 17 -6.79 -2.21 -8.08
C SER A 17 -7.07 -2.77 -6.68
N TYR A 18 -6.19 -3.62 -6.16
CA TYR A 18 -6.30 -4.15 -4.80
C TYR A 18 -6.16 -3.04 -3.74
N LEU A 19 -5.15 -2.17 -3.88
CA LEU A 19 -4.93 -1.06 -2.93
C LEU A 19 -6.05 -0.02 -2.99
N LEU A 20 -6.56 0.30 -4.17
CA LEU A 20 -7.74 1.15 -4.32
C LEU A 20 -8.96 0.56 -3.62
N GLY A 21 -9.19 -0.76 -3.79
CA GLY A 21 -10.26 -1.46 -3.09
C GLY A 21 -10.14 -1.36 -1.57
N LEU A 22 -8.91 -1.48 -1.04
CA LEU A 22 -8.66 -1.27 0.40
C LEU A 22 -8.96 0.18 0.83
N CYS A 23 -8.49 1.18 0.07
CA CYS A 23 -8.71 2.60 0.38
C CYS A 23 -10.17 3.05 0.24
N LEU A 24 -10.97 2.33 -0.55
CA LEU A 24 -12.43 2.52 -0.62
C LEU A 24 -13.17 1.87 0.56
N CYS A 25 -12.68 0.73 1.04
CA CYS A 25 -13.34 -0.02 2.12
C CYS A 25 -12.94 0.46 3.52
N PHE A 26 -11.75 1.01 3.68
CA PHE A 26 -11.17 1.40 4.97
C PHE A 26 -10.72 2.86 4.95
N ARG A 27 -10.85 3.53 6.09
CA ARG A 27 -10.43 4.94 6.25
C ARG A 27 -8.92 5.05 6.49
N PRO A 28 -8.33 6.26 6.31
CA PRO A 28 -6.92 6.51 6.64
C PRO A 28 -6.56 6.31 8.12
N ASP A 29 -7.53 6.38 9.04
CA ASP A 29 -7.34 6.06 10.45
C ASP A 29 -7.44 4.55 10.75
N GLU A 30 -7.82 3.72 9.77
CA GLU A 30 -7.90 2.26 9.89
C GLU A 30 -6.76 1.55 9.17
N ILE A 31 -6.38 2.03 7.97
CA ILE A 31 -5.24 1.51 7.20
C ILE A 31 -4.36 2.63 6.66
N ASN A 32 -3.06 2.41 6.64
CA ASN A 32 -2.08 3.28 5.99
C ASN A 32 -1.22 2.49 5.02
N LEU A 33 -0.69 3.21 4.02
CA LEU A 33 0.18 2.66 2.99
C LEU A 33 1.59 3.27 3.11
N MET A 34 2.61 2.42 3.08
CA MET A 34 3.99 2.80 2.83
C MET A 34 4.44 2.16 1.53
N LEU A 35 4.96 2.96 0.61
CA LEU A 35 5.24 2.55 -0.76
C LEU A 35 6.73 2.64 -1.08
N VAL A 36 7.29 1.55 -1.60
CA VAL A 36 8.67 1.51 -2.11
C VAL A 36 8.62 1.07 -3.57
N ASP A 37 9.11 1.91 -4.48
CA ASP A 37 9.14 1.64 -5.92
C ASP A 37 10.56 1.85 -6.44
N MET A 38 11.28 0.75 -6.64
CA MET A 38 12.67 0.75 -7.11
C MET A 38 12.78 0.62 -8.63
N LYS A 39 11.75 1.09 -9.35
CA LYS A 39 11.68 1.00 -10.81
C LYS A 39 11.11 2.28 -11.45
N GLY A 40 11.67 3.43 -11.09
CA GLY A 40 11.32 4.72 -11.70
C GLY A 40 10.09 5.40 -11.12
N GLY A 41 9.52 4.93 -10.01
CA GLY A 41 8.45 5.59 -9.29
C GLY A 41 7.08 5.61 -10.00
N GLY A 42 6.90 4.83 -11.09
CA GLY A 42 5.66 4.81 -11.86
C GLY A 42 4.45 4.32 -11.06
N PHE A 43 4.65 3.39 -10.16
CA PHE A 43 3.64 2.88 -9.26
C PHE A 43 3.20 3.96 -8.24
N ILE A 44 4.16 4.64 -7.61
CA ILE A 44 3.91 5.68 -6.61
C ILE A 44 3.24 6.90 -7.23
N LYS A 45 3.62 7.32 -8.45
CA LYS A 45 2.99 8.45 -9.14
C LYS A 45 1.48 8.29 -9.32
N ARG A 46 1.01 7.06 -9.41
CA ARG A 46 -0.40 6.74 -9.67
C ARG A 46 -1.28 6.79 -8.42
N ILE A 47 -0.75 6.42 -7.24
CA ILE A 47 -1.54 6.27 -6.01
C ILE A 47 -0.94 7.03 -4.81
N GLY A 48 0.23 7.66 -4.96
CA GLY A 48 0.95 8.33 -3.87
C GLY A 48 0.21 9.53 -3.26
N THR A 49 -0.79 10.07 -3.95
CA THR A 49 -1.61 11.19 -3.46
C THR A 49 -2.82 10.76 -2.62
N LEU A 50 -3.03 9.44 -2.45
CA LEU A 50 -4.09 8.93 -1.58
C LEU A 50 -3.85 9.37 -0.12
N PRO A 51 -4.87 9.79 0.61
CA PRO A 51 -4.75 10.21 2.01
C PRO A 51 -4.28 9.08 2.95
N HIS A 52 -4.30 7.84 2.49
CA HIS A 52 -3.79 6.66 3.20
C HIS A 52 -2.26 6.53 3.15
N VAL A 53 -1.58 7.26 2.25
CA VAL A 53 -0.13 7.13 2.07
C VAL A 53 0.60 7.94 3.13
N VAL A 54 1.34 7.26 4.00
CA VAL A 54 2.09 7.85 5.13
C VAL A 54 3.61 7.80 4.92
N GLY A 55 4.04 7.44 3.74
CA GLY A 55 5.44 7.45 3.34
C GLY A 55 5.66 6.75 2.00
N SER A 56 6.59 7.27 1.22
CA SER A 56 7.00 6.66 -0.05
C SER A 56 8.46 6.92 -0.36
N VAL A 57 9.10 5.96 -1.05
CA VAL A 57 10.48 6.05 -1.53
C VAL A 57 10.57 5.47 -2.93
N THR A 58 11.32 6.14 -3.80
CA THR A 58 11.64 5.68 -5.16
C THR A 58 13.15 5.59 -5.36
N ASP A 59 13.57 4.90 -6.41
CA ASP A 59 14.97 4.83 -6.86
C ASP A 59 15.49 6.17 -7.44
N VAL A 60 14.57 7.09 -7.77
CA VAL A 60 14.89 8.44 -8.27
C VAL A 60 14.80 9.51 -7.17
N ASP A 61 14.41 9.14 -5.95
CA ASP A 61 14.42 10.04 -4.80
C ASP A 61 15.86 10.29 -4.35
N GLY A 62 16.39 11.42 -4.75
CA GLY A 62 17.69 11.94 -4.38
C GLY A 62 17.73 13.43 -4.68
N ASP A 63 18.53 14.17 -3.91
CA ASP A 63 18.75 15.58 -4.23
C ASP A 63 19.96 15.75 -5.18
N GLU A 64 20.08 16.95 -5.76
CA GLU A 64 21.20 17.36 -6.63
C GLU A 64 22.58 17.26 -5.92
N ASN A 65 22.59 17.00 -4.61
CA ASN A 65 23.79 16.90 -3.76
C ASN A 65 24.26 15.47 -3.49
N GLY A 66 23.72 14.47 -4.20
CA GLY A 66 24.21 13.08 -4.15
C GLY A 66 23.70 12.24 -2.98
N THR A 67 22.66 12.65 -2.28
CA THR A 67 21.92 11.77 -1.38
C THR A 67 21.04 10.84 -2.20
N GLY A 68 21.64 9.80 -2.76
CA GLY A 68 20.97 8.87 -3.67
C GLY A 68 19.89 8.01 -2.99
N ALA A 69 19.23 7.18 -3.78
CA ALA A 69 18.19 6.24 -3.36
C ALA A 69 18.57 5.41 -2.12
N GLU A 70 19.86 5.10 -1.94
CA GLU A 70 20.38 4.38 -0.79
C GLU A 70 20.16 5.12 0.53
N TYR A 71 20.49 6.42 0.58
CA TYR A 71 20.26 7.24 1.77
C TYR A 71 18.77 7.32 2.10
N MET A 72 17.93 7.46 1.09
CA MET A 72 16.47 7.48 1.27
C MET A 72 15.94 6.15 1.79
N LEU A 73 16.45 5.03 1.28
CA LEU A 73 16.12 3.70 1.78
C LEU A 73 16.57 3.49 3.24
N LYS A 74 17.78 3.92 3.60
CA LYS A 74 18.27 3.87 4.98
C LYS A 74 17.40 4.67 5.93
N ARG A 75 17.02 5.88 5.55
CA ARG A 75 16.08 6.71 6.32
C ARG A 75 14.72 6.04 6.45
N PHE A 76 14.23 5.41 5.37
CA PHE A 76 12.95 4.71 5.36
C PHE A 76 12.96 3.50 6.32
N LEU A 77 14.03 2.71 6.35
CA LEU A 77 14.20 1.62 7.32
C LEU A 77 14.23 2.15 8.76
N ASN A 78 14.94 3.24 9.01
CA ASN A 78 14.98 3.88 10.32
C ASN A 78 13.59 4.35 10.76
N ALA A 79 12.80 4.89 9.83
CA ALA A 79 11.41 5.29 10.11
C ALA A 79 10.53 4.09 10.46
N LEU A 80 10.65 2.97 9.72
CA LEU A 80 9.95 1.72 10.05
C LEU A 80 10.33 1.18 11.43
N THR A 81 11.63 1.16 11.75
CA THR A 81 12.13 0.70 13.05
C THR A 81 11.63 1.60 14.18
N SER A 82 11.61 2.91 13.95
CA SER A 82 11.07 3.89 14.91
C SER A 82 9.58 3.70 15.14
N GLU A 83 8.81 3.44 14.08
CA GLU A 83 7.37 3.17 14.19
C GLU A 83 7.09 1.86 14.93
N ILE A 84 7.89 0.80 14.69
CA ILE A 84 7.81 -0.44 15.47
C ILE A 84 8.01 -0.15 16.97
N ARG A 85 9.03 0.63 17.30
CA ARG A 85 9.31 1.01 18.69
C ARG A 85 8.19 1.83 19.29
N ARG A 86 7.67 2.82 18.56
CA ARG A 86 6.53 3.65 18.98
C ARG A 86 5.32 2.78 19.30
N ARG A 87 4.95 1.86 18.43
CA ARG A 87 3.81 0.95 18.63
C ARG A 87 3.98 0.07 19.87
N LYS A 88 5.16 -0.48 20.10
CA LYS A 88 5.47 -1.28 21.30
C LYS A 88 5.30 -0.46 22.58
N ILE A 89 5.76 0.78 22.60
CA ILE A 89 5.59 1.70 23.74
C ILE A 89 4.11 1.96 23.98
N LEU A 90 3.35 2.29 22.93
CA LEU A 90 1.91 2.56 23.02
C LEU A 90 1.12 1.32 23.47
N PHE A 91 1.50 0.12 23.03
CA PHE A 91 0.85 -1.11 23.48
C PHE A 91 1.11 -1.38 24.96
N ASN A 92 2.36 -1.20 25.39
CA ASN A 92 2.71 -1.38 26.81
C ASN A 92 1.94 -0.44 27.72
N SER A 93 1.86 0.85 27.36
CA SER A 93 1.13 1.84 28.16
C SER A 93 -0.39 1.61 28.16
N MET A 94 -0.93 1.02 27.10
CA MET A 94 -2.34 0.63 27.01
C MET A 94 -2.61 -0.79 27.56
N HIS A 95 -1.60 -1.51 28.04
CA HIS A 95 -1.72 -2.90 28.51
C HIS A 95 -2.36 -3.86 27.49
N VAL A 96 -1.95 -3.76 26.24
CA VAL A 96 -2.42 -4.60 25.12
C VAL A 96 -1.23 -5.21 24.39
N ASP A 97 -1.45 -6.32 23.69
CA ASP A 97 -0.41 -7.12 23.00
C ASP A 97 -0.54 -7.09 21.49
N SER A 98 -1.59 -6.46 20.98
CA SER A 98 -1.84 -6.46 19.54
C SER A 98 -2.53 -5.19 19.07
N ILE A 99 -2.37 -4.87 17.78
CA ILE A 99 -3.03 -3.75 17.12
C ILE A 99 -4.55 -3.80 17.27
N ASN A 100 -5.14 -5.00 17.14
CA ASN A 100 -6.58 -5.17 17.30
C ASN A 100 -7.03 -4.88 18.75
N GLY A 101 -6.21 -5.30 19.73
CA GLY A 101 -6.42 -4.96 21.13
C GLY A 101 -6.35 -3.45 21.36
N TYR A 102 -5.36 -2.80 20.76
CA TYR A 102 -5.18 -1.34 20.85
C TYR A 102 -6.37 -0.58 20.24
N ILE A 103 -6.76 -0.92 19.01
CA ILE A 103 -7.89 -0.30 18.31
C ILE A 103 -9.19 -0.50 19.11
N LYS A 104 -9.42 -1.71 19.67
CA LYS A 104 -10.58 -1.99 20.52
C LYS A 104 -10.57 -1.15 21.80
N ALA A 105 -9.41 -1.04 22.46
CA ALA A 105 -9.24 -0.22 23.66
C ALA A 105 -9.51 1.27 23.38
N CYS A 106 -9.02 1.81 22.26
CA CYS A 106 -9.29 3.19 21.84
C CYS A 106 -10.77 3.45 21.55
N ARG A 107 -11.49 2.48 20.96
CA ARG A 107 -12.93 2.60 20.66
C ARG A 107 -13.80 2.65 21.92
N ASP A 108 -13.43 1.89 22.95
CA ASP A 108 -14.13 1.88 24.24
C ASP A 108 -13.13 1.93 25.41
N ILE A 109 -12.54 3.09 25.57
CA ILE A 109 -11.51 3.32 26.58
C ILE A 109 -12.03 3.17 28.01
N THR A 110 -13.30 3.43 28.23
CA THR A 110 -13.90 3.33 29.57
C THR A 110 -14.01 1.87 30.01
N SER A 111 -14.54 1.01 29.17
CA SER A 111 -14.57 -0.44 29.44
C SER A 111 -13.17 -1.04 29.51
N HIS A 112 -12.22 -0.53 28.73
CA HIS A 112 -10.83 -0.99 28.76
C HIS A 112 -10.16 -0.69 30.11
N ILE A 113 -10.25 0.56 30.62
CA ILE A 113 -9.74 0.96 31.95
C ILE A 113 -10.38 0.10 33.04
N LYS A 114 -11.71 -0.09 33.02
CA LYS A 114 -12.40 -0.95 33.97
C LYS A 114 -11.87 -2.37 33.94
N SER A 115 -11.58 -2.91 32.77
CA SER A 115 -11.00 -4.25 32.59
C SER A 115 -9.61 -4.35 33.22
N ILE A 116 -8.75 -3.33 33.04
CA ILE A 116 -7.42 -3.28 33.68
C ILE A 116 -7.55 -3.26 35.20
N ASN A 117 -8.38 -2.38 35.75
CA ASN A 117 -8.56 -2.27 37.21
C ASN A 117 -9.13 -3.56 37.83
N ASN A 118 -10.06 -4.25 37.13
CA ASN A 118 -10.55 -5.53 37.57
C ASN A 118 -9.47 -6.61 37.62
N ARG A 119 -8.57 -6.62 36.60
CA ARG A 119 -7.44 -7.55 36.57
C ARG A 119 -6.45 -7.26 37.70
N LEU A 120 -6.07 -5.99 37.91
CA LEU A 120 -5.17 -5.60 39.02
C LEU A 120 -5.74 -5.98 40.35
N ARG A 121 -7.05 -5.76 40.58
CA ARG A 121 -7.75 -6.19 41.81
C ARG A 121 -7.71 -7.71 41.98
N GLY A 122 -7.90 -8.46 40.92
CA GLY A 122 -7.80 -9.94 40.92
C GLY A 122 -6.38 -10.44 41.23
N GLU A 123 -5.35 -9.66 40.93
CA GLU A 123 -3.94 -9.94 41.23
C GLU A 123 -3.51 -9.38 42.62
N ASN A 124 -4.41 -8.87 43.44
CA ASN A 124 -4.13 -8.16 44.68
C ASN A 124 -3.17 -6.97 44.53
N LYS A 125 -3.23 -6.28 43.40
CA LYS A 125 -2.50 -5.04 43.10
C LYS A 125 -3.40 -3.83 43.27
N GLU A 126 -2.79 -2.66 43.49
CA GLU A 126 -3.51 -1.40 43.51
C GLU A 126 -4.12 -1.09 42.14
N GLU A 127 -5.32 -0.52 42.14
CA GLU A 127 -5.94 -0.03 40.91
C GLU A 127 -5.16 1.17 40.35
N MET A 128 -5.35 1.43 39.06
CA MET A 128 -4.71 2.58 38.42
C MET A 128 -5.10 3.89 39.11
N SER A 129 -4.13 4.75 39.28
CA SER A 129 -4.37 6.12 39.77
C SER A 129 -5.15 6.92 38.70
N LYS A 130 -5.84 7.95 39.13
CA LYS A 130 -6.56 8.91 38.26
C LYS A 130 -5.63 9.52 37.19
N LYS A 131 -4.33 9.70 37.50
CA LYS A 131 -3.33 10.24 36.58
C LYS A 131 -3.02 9.22 35.47
N GLU A 132 -2.87 7.95 35.79
CA GLU A 132 -2.66 6.87 34.84
C GLU A 132 -3.88 6.67 33.94
N GLU A 133 -5.09 6.65 34.52
CA GLU A 133 -6.32 6.59 33.72
C GLU A 133 -6.43 7.76 32.74
N GLN A 134 -6.10 8.98 33.18
CA GLN A 134 -6.12 10.16 32.30
C GLN A 134 -5.06 10.07 31.20
N ALA A 135 -3.87 9.53 31.49
CA ALA A 135 -2.81 9.32 30.50
C ALA A 135 -3.28 8.34 29.41
N ILE A 136 -3.90 7.23 29.79
CA ILE A 136 -4.47 6.26 28.84
C ILE A 136 -5.59 6.88 27.98
N ARG A 137 -6.47 7.70 28.57
CA ARG A 137 -7.51 8.41 27.81
C ARG A 137 -6.93 9.39 26.81
N ASN A 138 -5.92 10.14 27.21
CA ASN A 138 -5.21 11.08 26.33
C ASN A 138 -4.51 10.34 25.18
N GLN A 139 -3.84 9.22 25.47
CA GLN A 139 -3.21 8.41 24.46
C GLN A 139 -4.21 7.84 23.45
N ALA A 140 -5.35 7.31 23.93
CA ALA A 140 -6.38 6.79 23.04
C ALA A 140 -6.93 7.85 22.07
N LYS A 141 -6.94 9.12 22.50
CA LYS A 141 -7.41 10.25 21.71
C LYS A 141 -6.33 10.77 20.74
N ASN A 142 -5.08 10.88 21.20
CA ASN A 142 -4.03 11.61 20.49
C ASN A 142 -3.14 10.70 19.62
N ASP A 143 -3.09 9.40 19.93
CA ASP A 143 -2.24 8.42 19.26
C ASP A 143 -3.05 7.27 18.64
N PRO A 144 -4.02 7.53 17.74
CA PRO A 144 -4.70 6.46 17.04
C PRO A 144 -3.71 5.66 16.21
N LEU A 145 -3.88 4.34 16.16
CA LEU A 145 -3.05 3.45 15.35
C LEU A 145 -3.90 2.77 14.29
N SER A 146 -3.37 2.74 13.08
CA SER A 146 -3.92 2.03 11.93
C SER A 146 -3.11 0.78 11.62
N HIS A 147 -3.66 -0.14 10.83
CA HIS A 147 -2.86 -1.14 10.14
C HIS A 147 -1.96 -0.48 9.09
N LEU A 148 -0.70 -0.89 9.00
CA LEU A 148 0.28 -0.36 8.07
C LEU A 148 0.63 -1.40 7.01
N ILE A 149 0.39 -1.08 5.75
CA ILE A 149 0.67 -1.95 4.60
C ILE A 149 1.91 -1.41 3.89
N LEU A 150 3.01 -2.14 4.01
CA LEU A 150 4.23 -1.88 3.26
C LEU A 150 4.16 -2.60 1.92
N VAL A 151 4.20 -1.84 0.85
CA VAL A 151 4.24 -2.35 -0.53
C VAL A 151 5.60 -2.08 -1.12
N VAL A 152 6.28 -3.13 -1.56
CA VAL A 152 7.60 -3.04 -2.18
C VAL A 152 7.49 -3.54 -3.61
N ASP A 153 7.54 -2.61 -4.58
CA ASP A 153 7.60 -2.97 -6.00
C ASP A 153 9.06 -3.24 -6.39
N GLU A 154 9.27 -4.37 -7.03
CA GLU A 154 10.55 -4.95 -7.42
C GLU A 154 11.54 -5.15 -6.25
N PHE A 155 11.10 -5.95 -5.24
CA PHE A 155 11.91 -6.20 -4.04
C PHE A 155 13.27 -6.85 -4.34
N THR A 156 13.44 -7.47 -5.50
CA THR A 156 14.71 -8.05 -5.94
C THR A 156 15.77 -7.00 -6.21
N GLU A 157 15.40 -5.79 -6.62
CA GLU A 157 16.34 -4.68 -6.75
C GLU A 157 16.90 -4.26 -5.36
N LEU A 158 16.08 -4.33 -4.32
CA LEU A 158 16.55 -4.04 -2.95
C LEU A 158 17.61 -5.03 -2.46
N LYS A 159 17.57 -6.28 -2.93
CA LYS A 159 18.62 -7.28 -2.66
C LYS A 159 19.96 -6.84 -3.25
N ARG A 160 19.94 -6.20 -4.42
CA ARG A 160 21.12 -5.67 -5.06
C ARG A 160 21.72 -4.51 -4.25
N PHE A 161 20.89 -3.57 -3.77
CA PHE A 161 21.34 -2.50 -2.89
C PHE A 161 21.96 -3.03 -1.58
N SER A 162 21.40 -4.09 -1.00
CA SER A 162 21.94 -4.74 0.20
C SER A 162 23.28 -5.45 -0.06
N SER A 163 23.55 -5.94 -1.28
CA SER A 163 24.78 -6.65 -1.62
C SER A 163 25.94 -5.72 -2.04
N GLU A 164 25.63 -4.57 -2.59
CA GLU A 164 26.61 -3.56 -2.99
C GLU A 164 27.14 -2.72 -1.80
N ASN A 165 26.34 -2.60 -0.74
CA ASN A 165 26.66 -1.84 0.47
C ASN A 165 26.43 -2.69 1.72
N ASN A 166 27.51 -3.18 2.32
CA ASN A 166 27.49 -4.05 3.50
C ASN A 166 26.80 -3.46 4.75
N ASP A 167 26.41 -2.17 4.72
CA ASP A 167 25.81 -1.48 5.85
C ASP A 167 24.28 -1.58 5.91
N ILE A 168 23.61 -2.11 4.87
CA ILE A 168 22.15 -2.16 4.79
C ILE A 168 21.67 -3.56 4.36
N ASP A 169 21.17 -4.34 5.31
CA ASP A 169 20.44 -5.57 5.01
C ASP A 169 18.94 -5.29 4.94
N PHE A 170 18.49 -4.68 3.84
CA PHE A 170 17.08 -4.34 3.64
C PHE A 170 16.17 -5.57 3.67
N ILE A 171 16.61 -6.67 3.09
CA ILE A 171 15.82 -7.92 3.04
C ILE A 171 15.72 -8.56 4.41
N GLY A 172 16.81 -8.58 5.19
CA GLY A 172 16.80 -9.07 6.57
C GLY A 172 15.89 -8.24 7.47
N GLU A 173 15.91 -6.91 7.33
CA GLU A 173 15.04 -6.01 8.08
C GLU A 173 13.56 -6.22 7.72
N ILE A 174 13.22 -6.32 6.43
CA ILE A 174 11.84 -6.63 6.00
C ILE A 174 11.40 -8.02 6.48
N THR A 175 12.28 -9.01 6.43
CA THR A 175 11.98 -10.37 6.92
C THR A 175 11.73 -10.36 8.43
N THR A 176 12.54 -9.63 9.17
CA THR A 176 12.34 -9.43 10.61
C THR A 176 11.01 -8.72 10.88
N LEU A 177 10.69 -7.66 10.12
CA LEU A 177 9.41 -6.98 10.20
C LEU A 177 8.24 -7.92 9.87
N ALA A 178 8.37 -8.80 8.88
CA ALA A 178 7.35 -9.78 8.53
C ALA A 178 7.05 -10.76 9.68
N ARG A 179 8.08 -11.11 10.46
CA ARG A 179 7.99 -12.03 11.60
C ARG A 179 7.33 -11.37 12.82
N VAL A 180 7.75 -10.15 13.18
CA VAL A 180 7.26 -9.49 14.41
C VAL A 180 6.12 -8.51 14.15
N GLY A 181 5.95 -8.08 12.92
CA GLY A 181 5.04 -6.99 12.56
C GLY A 181 3.56 -7.34 12.64
N ARG A 182 3.19 -8.63 12.56
CA ARG A 182 1.78 -9.04 12.52
C ARG A 182 0.98 -8.56 13.74
N SER A 183 1.51 -8.76 14.94
CA SER A 183 0.87 -8.29 16.17
C SER A 183 0.85 -6.77 16.25
N LEU A 184 1.85 -6.10 15.66
CA LEU A 184 1.96 -4.64 15.60
C LEU A 184 1.11 -3.99 14.50
N GLY A 185 0.43 -4.78 13.67
CA GLY A 185 -0.41 -4.30 12.58
C GLY A 185 0.34 -4.00 11.29
N PHE A 186 1.56 -4.54 11.10
CA PHE A 186 2.28 -4.43 9.83
C PHE A 186 1.91 -5.57 8.89
N HIS A 187 1.64 -5.22 7.65
CA HIS A 187 1.38 -6.15 6.54
C HIS A 187 2.34 -5.82 5.39
N ILE A 188 2.92 -6.84 4.79
CA ILE A 188 3.93 -6.66 3.75
C ILE A 188 3.47 -7.30 2.46
N ILE A 189 3.59 -6.55 1.36
CA ILE A 189 3.37 -6.99 -0.02
C ILE A 189 4.69 -6.83 -0.75
N LEU A 190 5.33 -7.95 -1.09
CA LEU A 190 6.55 -7.99 -1.89
C LEU A 190 6.21 -8.37 -3.31
N ILE A 191 6.62 -7.55 -4.25
CA ILE A 191 6.31 -7.68 -5.66
C ILE A 191 7.62 -7.84 -6.43
N SER A 192 7.68 -8.80 -7.37
CA SER A 192 8.82 -8.91 -8.28
C SER A 192 8.44 -9.51 -9.63
N GLN A 193 9.23 -9.17 -10.64
CA GLN A 193 9.17 -9.79 -11.97
C GLN A 193 10.03 -11.04 -12.05
N ASN A 194 11.18 -11.02 -11.38
CA ASN A 194 12.11 -12.14 -11.35
C ASN A 194 12.23 -12.67 -9.92
N ILE A 195 11.60 -13.81 -9.66
CA ILE A 195 11.55 -14.41 -8.33
C ILE A 195 12.49 -15.61 -8.18
N GLU A 196 13.07 -16.12 -9.27
CA GLU A 196 13.94 -17.30 -9.22
C GLU A 196 15.14 -17.07 -8.32
N GLY A 197 15.26 -17.91 -7.29
CA GLY A 197 16.33 -17.78 -6.29
C GLY A 197 16.26 -16.52 -5.40
N ALA A 198 15.23 -15.69 -5.57
CA ALA A 198 15.05 -14.49 -4.74
C ALA A 198 14.23 -14.77 -3.48
N ILE A 199 13.38 -15.79 -3.50
CA ILE A 199 12.54 -16.18 -2.38
C ILE A 199 13.35 -17.09 -1.45
N THR A 200 13.84 -16.51 -0.36
CA THR A 200 14.46 -17.29 0.73
C THR A 200 13.40 -18.11 1.48
N ASP A 201 13.84 -19.13 2.21
CA ASP A 201 12.91 -19.95 3.02
C ASP A 201 12.18 -19.10 4.07
N ASP A 202 12.86 -18.10 4.64
CA ASP A 202 12.26 -17.17 5.59
C ASP A 202 11.12 -16.34 4.94
N ILE A 203 11.33 -15.81 3.74
CA ILE A 203 10.29 -15.09 3.00
C ILE A 203 9.14 -16.06 2.68
N ARG A 204 9.44 -17.28 2.28
CA ARG A 204 8.44 -18.30 1.93
C ARG A 204 7.56 -18.67 3.11
N VAL A 205 8.14 -18.94 4.28
CA VAL A 205 7.42 -19.33 5.49
C VAL A 205 6.54 -18.20 6.02
N ASN A 206 7.03 -16.96 5.95
CA ASN A 206 6.30 -15.79 6.43
C ASN A 206 5.26 -15.24 5.42
N SER A 207 5.30 -15.69 4.15
CA SER A 207 4.38 -15.26 3.08
C SER A 207 3.32 -16.32 2.81
N LYS A 208 2.28 -16.36 3.66
CA LYS A 208 1.19 -17.34 3.52
C LYS A 208 0.28 -17.10 2.31
N SER A 209 0.22 -15.89 1.79
CA SER A 209 -0.56 -15.55 0.58
C SER A 209 0.39 -15.27 -0.57
N ARG A 210 0.18 -15.95 -1.69
CA ARG A 210 1.00 -15.82 -2.91
C ARG A 210 0.08 -15.60 -4.09
N LEU A 211 0.37 -14.57 -4.86
CA LEU A 211 -0.35 -14.20 -6.05
C LEU A 211 0.61 -14.31 -7.24
N CYS A 212 0.32 -15.23 -8.14
CA CYS A 212 1.16 -15.51 -9.30
C CYS A 212 0.39 -15.23 -10.58
N LEU A 213 0.75 -14.14 -11.26
CA LEU A 213 0.32 -13.84 -12.61
C LEU A 213 1.17 -14.65 -13.60
N LYS A 214 1.05 -14.39 -14.89
CA LYS A 214 1.90 -15.06 -15.88
C LYS A 214 3.38 -14.84 -15.58
N VAL A 215 4.13 -15.92 -15.48
CA VAL A 215 5.58 -15.92 -15.28
C VAL A 215 6.31 -16.57 -16.47
N ALA A 216 7.61 -16.26 -16.63
CA ALA A 216 8.37 -16.69 -17.79
C ALA A 216 8.73 -18.19 -17.74
N THR A 217 8.98 -18.72 -16.56
CA THR A 217 9.54 -20.05 -16.40
C THR A 217 8.70 -20.94 -15.50
N ARG A 218 8.77 -22.25 -15.74
CA ARG A 218 8.14 -23.26 -14.89
C ARG A 218 8.71 -23.24 -13.47
N GLN A 219 9.99 -22.90 -13.31
CA GLN A 219 10.62 -22.81 -12.01
C GLN A 219 10.01 -21.69 -11.18
N ALA A 220 9.86 -20.48 -11.74
CA ALA A 220 9.20 -19.36 -11.10
C ALA A 220 7.76 -19.71 -10.66
N SER A 221 7.00 -20.39 -11.52
CA SER A 221 5.65 -20.85 -11.19
C SER A 221 5.65 -21.82 -10.02
N LYS A 222 6.55 -22.83 -10.02
CA LYS A 222 6.68 -23.81 -8.95
C LYS A 222 7.09 -23.19 -7.62
N GLU A 223 7.99 -22.23 -7.63
CA GLU A 223 8.39 -21.49 -6.41
C GLU A 223 7.23 -20.69 -5.82
N MET A 224 6.35 -20.12 -6.66
CA MET A 224 5.20 -19.34 -6.20
C MET A 224 4.02 -20.18 -5.77
N ILE A 225 3.57 -21.09 -6.62
CA ILE A 225 2.28 -21.79 -6.45
C ILE A 225 2.40 -23.33 -6.38
N GLY A 226 3.61 -23.87 -6.39
CA GLY A 226 3.87 -25.30 -6.28
C GLY A 226 3.62 -26.12 -7.55
N ASN A 227 3.21 -25.49 -8.65
CA ASN A 227 2.96 -26.12 -9.96
C ASN A 227 3.40 -25.19 -11.10
N ASP A 228 3.25 -25.62 -12.37
CA ASP A 228 3.71 -24.88 -13.54
C ASP A 228 2.61 -24.13 -14.31
N LEU A 229 1.41 -24.03 -13.74
CA LEU A 229 0.25 -23.44 -14.41
C LEU A 229 0.44 -21.97 -14.80
N ALA A 230 1.12 -21.17 -13.97
CA ALA A 230 1.34 -19.76 -14.27
C ALA A 230 2.38 -19.51 -15.37
N ALA A 231 3.16 -20.54 -15.74
CA ALA A 231 4.10 -20.52 -16.85
C ALA A 231 3.56 -21.21 -18.12
N SER A 232 2.29 -21.63 -18.11
CA SER A 232 1.67 -22.26 -19.29
C SER A 232 1.70 -21.31 -20.50
N PRO A 233 2.02 -21.78 -21.71
CA PRO A 233 1.90 -20.98 -22.93
C PRO A 233 0.48 -20.44 -23.17
N THR A 234 -0.52 -21.17 -22.71
CA THR A 234 -1.95 -20.79 -22.81
C THR A 234 -2.39 -19.83 -21.70
N MET A 235 -1.52 -19.54 -20.72
CA MET A 235 -1.82 -18.58 -19.66
C MET A 235 -1.93 -17.17 -20.25
N PRO A 236 -3.12 -16.55 -20.24
CA PRO A 236 -3.26 -15.18 -20.71
C PRO A 236 -2.46 -14.24 -19.79
N GLY A 237 -2.01 -13.12 -20.31
CA GLY A 237 -1.51 -12.01 -19.49
C GLY A 237 -2.65 -11.17 -18.92
N ASN A 238 -2.40 -9.85 -18.79
CA ASN A 238 -3.43 -8.86 -18.53
C ASN A 238 -4.24 -9.10 -17.23
N GLY A 239 -3.55 -9.42 -16.14
CA GLY A 239 -4.17 -9.54 -14.83
C GLY A 239 -4.79 -10.90 -14.51
N ARG A 240 -4.59 -11.91 -15.38
CA ARG A 240 -4.93 -13.30 -15.04
C ARG A 240 -3.87 -13.90 -14.11
N GLY A 241 -4.32 -14.62 -13.08
CA GLY A 241 -3.39 -15.16 -12.10
C GLY A 241 -4.00 -16.25 -11.21
N TYR A 242 -3.15 -16.78 -10.36
CA TYR A 242 -3.49 -17.76 -9.34
C TYR A 242 -3.22 -17.17 -7.96
N LEU A 243 -4.17 -17.34 -7.05
CA LEU A 243 -4.04 -17.02 -5.65
C LEU A 243 -3.88 -18.32 -4.85
N LEU A 244 -2.75 -18.45 -4.16
CA LEU A 244 -2.49 -19.53 -3.21
C LEU A 244 -2.46 -18.95 -1.79
N VAL A 245 -3.25 -19.50 -0.88
CA VAL A 245 -3.27 -19.12 0.53
C VAL A 245 -2.93 -20.34 1.40
N GLY A 246 -2.03 -20.14 2.34
CA GLY A 246 -1.56 -21.22 3.25
C GLY A 246 -0.75 -22.27 2.49
N THR A 247 -0.88 -23.52 2.91
CA THR A 247 -0.26 -24.69 2.30
C THR A 247 -1.17 -25.38 1.27
N GLY A 248 -2.03 -24.60 0.59
CA GLY A 248 -3.01 -25.11 -0.36
C GLY A 248 -4.46 -25.09 0.15
N SER A 249 -4.72 -24.43 1.29
CA SER A 249 -6.08 -24.29 1.82
C SER A 249 -7.01 -23.51 0.89
N LYS A 250 -6.44 -22.63 0.05
CA LYS A 250 -7.15 -21.91 -1.01
C LYS A 250 -6.24 -21.80 -2.23
N PHE A 251 -6.70 -22.34 -3.35
CA PHE A 251 -6.04 -22.20 -4.64
C PHE A 251 -7.07 -21.80 -5.68
N GLU A 252 -7.00 -20.55 -6.15
CA GLU A 252 -8.01 -19.98 -7.03
C GLU A 252 -7.38 -19.32 -8.25
N TYR A 253 -8.01 -19.53 -9.40
CA TYR A 253 -7.74 -18.80 -10.63
C TYR A 253 -8.64 -17.57 -10.68
N PHE A 254 -8.07 -16.40 -10.97
CA PHE A 254 -8.80 -15.13 -10.96
C PHE A 254 -8.44 -14.23 -12.12
N GLN A 255 -9.31 -13.26 -12.39
CA GLN A 255 -9.05 -12.11 -13.23
C GLN A 255 -9.05 -10.86 -12.36
N SER A 256 -7.95 -10.09 -12.44
CA SER A 256 -7.89 -8.78 -11.78
C SER A 256 -8.76 -7.74 -12.48
N ALA A 257 -9.27 -6.79 -11.71
CA ALA A 257 -9.82 -5.58 -12.27
C ALA A 257 -8.74 -4.72 -12.95
N TYR A 258 -9.14 -3.85 -13.84
CA TYR A 258 -8.29 -2.92 -14.56
C TYR A 258 -8.74 -1.48 -14.28
N SER A 259 -7.94 -0.74 -13.52
CA SER A 259 -8.25 0.64 -13.11
C SER A 259 -7.84 1.70 -14.16
N GLY A 260 -7.10 1.31 -15.18
CA GLY A 260 -6.66 2.20 -16.26
C GLY A 260 -7.71 2.43 -17.36
N ALA A 261 -8.90 1.82 -17.26
CA ALA A 261 -9.99 2.10 -18.17
C ALA A 261 -10.43 3.57 -18.04
N THR A 262 -10.88 4.14 -19.15
CA THR A 262 -11.42 5.50 -19.16
C THR A 262 -12.76 5.55 -18.43
N VAL A 263 -13.05 6.67 -17.76
CA VAL A 263 -14.38 6.97 -17.27
C VAL A 263 -15.25 7.28 -18.48
N GLU A 264 -16.27 6.46 -18.69
CA GLU A 264 -17.24 6.72 -19.75
C GLU A 264 -18.16 7.86 -19.31
N ASP A 265 -18.06 8.99 -19.99
CA ASP A 265 -18.95 10.13 -19.81
C ASP A 265 -20.32 9.75 -20.40
N ASN A 266 -21.29 9.32 -19.60
CA ASN A 266 -22.70 9.11 -19.93
C ASN A 266 -23.04 8.79 -21.41
N MET A 267 -22.10 8.19 -22.13
CA MET A 267 -22.28 7.77 -23.51
C MET A 267 -22.90 6.38 -23.48
N GLU A 268 -24.11 6.28 -23.98
CA GLU A 268 -24.71 4.98 -24.20
C GLU A 268 -23.79 4.15 -25.10
N ALA A 269 -23.27 3.05 -24.54
CA ALA A 269 -22.47 2.14 -25.33
C ALA A 269 -23.31 1.58 -26.49
N PRO A 270 -22.74 1.44 -27.69
CA PRO A 270 -23.49 0.86 -28.81
C PRO A 270 -24.02 -0.52 -28.43
N ILE A 271 -25.25 -0.82 -28.82
CA ILE A 271 -25.84 -2.13 -28.56
C ILE A 271 -25.07 -3.17 -29.37
N GLU A 272 -24.48 -4.12 -28.67
CA GLU A 272 -23.79 -5.26 -29.27
C GLU A 272 -24.55 -6.56 -28.94
N ILE A 273 -24.82 -7.36 -29.97
CA ILE A 273 -25.26 -8.74 -29.78
C ILE A 273 -24.02 -9.62 -29.97
N VAL A 274 -23.68 -10.37 -28.92
CA VAL A 274 -22.48 -11.21 -28.90
C VAL A 274 -22.88 -12.69 -28.76
N GLU A 275 -22.18 -13.55 -29.47
CA GLU A 275 -22.19 -14.97 -29.22
C GLU A 275 -21.10 -15.30 -28.21
N ALA A 276 -21.50 -15.77 -27.03
CA ALA A 276 -20.58 -16.14 -25.95
C ALA A 276 -20.26 -17.64 -26.01
N SER A 277 -18.98 -17.96 -26.04
CA SER A 277 -18.53 -19.35 -25.94
C SER A 277 -18.47 -19.80 -24.47
N LYS A 278 -18.46 -21.11 -24.24
CA LYS A 278 -18.32 -21.72 -22.90
C LYS A 278 -16.99 -21.34 -22.20
N THR A 279 -16.01 -20.84 -22.93
CA THR A 279 -14.73 -20.38 -22.41
C THR A 279 -14.68 -18.91 -22.06
N GLY A 280 -15.82 -18.19 -22.19
CA GLY A 280 -15.90 -16.75 -21.94
C GLY A 280 -15.40 -15.87 -23.09
N ALA A 281 -14.93 -16.46 -24.18
CA ALA A 281 -14.68 -15.71 -25.41
C ALA A 281 -16.01 -15.32 -26.05
N TYR A 282 -16.09 -14.12 -26.61
CA TYR A 282 -17.29 -13.68 -27.35
C TYR A 282 -16.91 -13.21 -28.74
N THR A 283 -17.87 -13.43 -29.66
CA THR A 283 -17.80 -12.91 -31.03
C THR A 283 -18.94 -11.93 -31.22
N VAL A 284 -18.63 -10.71 -31.63
CA VAL A 284 -19.67 -9.71 -31.91
C VAL A 284 -20.41 -10.14 -33.16
N PHE A 285 -21.70 -10.43 -33.00
CA PHE A 285 -22.59 -10.84 -34.09
C PHE A 285 -23.27 -9.63 -34.74
N TYR A 286 -23.62 -8.62 -33.93
CA TYR A 286 -24.26 -7.40 -34.38
C TYR A 286 -23.78 -6.22 -33.54
N ARG A 287 -23.57 -5.08 -34.21
CA ARG A 287 -23.25 -3.81 -33.58
C ARG A 287 -24.06 -2.71 -34.28
N SER A 288 -24.72 -1.84 -33.52
CA SER A 288 -25.43 -0.69 -34.08
C SER A 288 -24.45 0.23 -34.84
N GLU A 289 -24.62 0.37 -36.16
CA GLU A 289 -23.65 1.11 -36.99
C GLU A 289 -23.67 2.61 -36.75
N THR A 290 -24.86 3.20 -36.55
CA THR A 290 -25.01 4.64 -36.38
C THR A 290 -24.45 5.10 -35.06
N ASP A 291 -24.82 4.43 -33.97
CA ASP A 291 -24.35 4.77 -32.62
C ASP A 291 -22.85 4.47 -32.47
N ASN A 292 -22.32 3.48 -33.20
CA ASN A 292 -20.93 3.11 -33.16
C ASN A 292 -20.01 4.14 -33.80
N LEU A 293 -20.39 4.76 -34.92
CA LEU A 293 -19.58 5.80 -35.57
C LEU A 293 -19.52 7.07 -34.73
N GLU A 294 -20.63 7.51 -34.16
CA GLU A 294 -20.67 8.65 -33.25
C GLU A 294 -19.89 8.36 -31.96
N TYR A 295 -20.04 7.18 -31.38
CA TYR A 295 -19.27 6.72 -30.23
C TYR A 295 -17.76 6.72 -30.50
N ILE A 296 -17.33 6.14 -31.64
CA ILE A 296 -15.91 6.07 -32.02
C ILE A 296 -15.34 7.46 -32.29
N GLN A 297 -16.08 8.34 -32.98
CA GLN A 297 -15.65 9.70 -33.26
C GLN A 297 -15.50 10.49 -31.98
N ARG A 298 -16.50 10.48 -31.10
CA ARG A 298 -16.48 11.18 -29.83
C ARG A 298 -15.40 10.65 -28.88
N LYS A 299 -15.20 9.34 -28.86
CA LYS A 299 -14.10 8.72 -28.10
C LYS A 299 -12.73 9.19 -28.61
N LYS A 300 -12.51 9.24 -29.93
CA LYS A 300 -11.28 9.78 -30.53
C LYS A 300 -11.10 11.26 -30.25
N GLU A 301 -12.14 12.05 -30.27
CA GLU A 301 -12.10 13.48 -29.94
C GLU A 301 -11.70 13.70 -28.48
N LEU A 302 -12.26 12.91 -27.56
CA LEU A 302 -11.91 12.94 -26.14
C LEU A 302 -10.47 12.48 -25.90
N GLU A 303 -10.02 11.40 -26.57
CA GLU A 303 -8.64 10.93 -26.54
C GLU A 303 -7.65 12.00 -27.02
N ASN A 304 -7.95 12.62 -28.16
CA ASN A 304 -7.12 13.68 -28.74
C ASN A 304 -7.11 14.98 -27.92
N SER A 305 -8.16 15.24 -27.16
CA SER A 305 -8.25 16.43 -26.30
C SER A 305 -7.53 16.27 -24.96
N GLY A 306 -7.01 15.06 -24.65
CA GLY A 306 -6.39 14.76 -23.34
C GLY A 306 -7.38 14.82 -22.16
N ARG A 307 -8.69 14.84 -22.43
CA ARG A 307 -9.76 14.97 -21.44
C ARG A 307 -10.30 13.62 -20.91
N LEU A 308 -9.80 12.49 -21.42
CA LEU A 308 -10.20 11.20 -20.91
C LEU A 308 -9.56 10.95 -19.56
N GLU A 309 -10.35 11.09 -18.53
CA GLU A 309 -9.96 10.69 -17.19
C GLU A 309 -10.01 9.16 -17.06
N THR A 310 -9.00 8.56 -16.43
CA THR A 310 -9.02 7.13 -16.10
C THR A 310 -9.84 6.89 -14.84
N GLN A 311 -10.44 5.71 -14.73
CA GLN A 311 -11.12 5.29 -13.49
C GLN A 311 -10.20 5.41 -12.27
N LEU A 312 -8.91 5.11 -12.44
CA LEU A 312 -7.91 5.30 -11.40
C LEU A 312 -7.87 6.76 -10.90
N ASN A 313 -7.70 7.72 -11.82
CA ASN A 313 -7.58 9.13 -11.46
C ASN A 313 -8.89 9.65 -10.83
N ALA A 314 -10.02 9.27 -11.39
CA ALA A 314 -11.33 9.62 -10.83
C ALA A 314 -11.52 9.08 -9.40
N ILE A 315 -11.17 7.82 -9.15
CA ILE A 315 -11.28 7.19 -7.82
C ILE A 315 -10.30 7.86 -6.84
N VAL A 316 -9.04 8.06 -7.23
CA VAL A 316 -8.04 8.72 -6.38
C VAL A 316 -8.48 10.15 -6.05
N GLY A 317 -8.95 10.90 -7.05
CA GLY A 317 -9.48 12.24 -6.88
C GLY A 317 -10.70 12.29 -5.95
N ALA A 318 -11.64 11.38 -6.13
CA ALA A 318 -12.84 11.28 -5.28
C ALA A 318 -12.49 10.96 -3.82
N ILE A 319 -11.59 10.00 -3.58
CA ILE A 319 -11.12 9.67 -2.23
C ILE A 319 -10.46 10.89 -1.59
N LYS A 320 -9.53 11.55 -2.30
CA LYS A 320 -8.85 12.74 -1.79
C LYS A 320 -9.85 13.84 -1.43
N THR A 321 -10.71 14.21 -2.36
CA THR A 321 -11.73 15.25 -2.15
C THR A 321 -12.65 14.92 -0.97
N TYR A 322 -13.06 13.66 -0.83
CA TYR A 322 -13.90 13.23 0.30
C TYR A 322 -13.21 13.49 1.65
N TYR A 323 -11.94 13.11 1.80
CA TYR A 323 -11.22 13.28 3.06
C TYR A 323 -10.80 14.72 3.31
N ASP A 324 -10.49 15.51 2.28
CA ASP A 324 -10.21 16.95 2.39
C ASP A 324 -11.45 17.71 2.92
N LEU A 325 -12.63 17.42 2.37
CA LEU A 325 -13.91 18.01 2.81
C LEU A 325 -14.35 17.54 4.21
N ASN A 326 -13.90 16.40 4.66
CA ASN A 326 -14.27 15.81 5.95
C ASN A 326 -13.09 15.77 6.95
N SER A 327 -12.09 16.63 6.79
CA SER A 327 -10.87 16.65 7.61
C SER A 327 -11.13 16.89 9.10
N SER A 328 -12.18 17.64 9.47
CA SER A 328 -12.61 17.82 10.85
C SER A 328 -13.13 16.51 11.49
N ARG A 329 -13.71 15.62 10.70
CA ARG A 329 -14.24 14.32 11.16
C ARG A 329 -13.19 13.22 11.11
N TYR A 330 -12.31 13.27 10.12
CA TYR A 330 -11.26 12.29 9.85
C TYR A 330 -9.91 13.00 9.85
N PRO A 331 -9.22 13.04 11.00
CA PRO A 331 -7.90 13.67 11.07
C PRO A 331 -6.91 12.95 10.16
N ALA A 332 -5.93 13.71 9.66
CA ALA A 332 -4.86 13.15 8.85
C ALA A 332 -4.10 12.04 9.62
N PRO A 333 -3.69 10.97 8.94
CA PRO A 333 -2.93 9.90 9.58
C PRO A 333 -1.55 10.40 10.01
N HIS A 334 -0.96 9.71 11.00
CA HIS A 334 0.41 9.95 11.40
C HIS A 334 1.38 9.61 10.24
N ILE A 335 2.13 10.60 9.78
CA ILE A 335 3.12 10.41 8.72
C ILE A 335 4.32 9.65 9.28
N VAL A 336 4.56 8.45 8.79
CA VAL A 336 5.65 7.58 9.25
C VAL A 336 6.97 7.95 8.61
N PHE A 337 6.97 8.29 7.32
CA PHE A 337 8.17 8.69 6.61
C PHE A 337 7.98 10.06 5.95
N GLN A 338 8.79 11.01 6.37
CA GLN A 338 8.80 12.35 5.82
C GLN A 338 9.98 12.52 4.85
N LYS A 339 9.76 13.26 3.77
CA LYS A 339 10.85 13.66 2.87
C LYS A 339 11.94 14.41 3.63
N PRO A 340 13.21 14.39 3.16
CA PRO A 340 14.26 15.22 3.73
C PRO A 340 13.84 16.67 3.75
N LEU A 341 14.27 17.39 4.79
CA LEU A 341 14.13 18.84 4.79
C LEU A 341 15.00 19.43 3.68
N PRO A 342 14.52 20.46 2.98
CA PRO A 342 15.31 21.11 1.94
C PRO A 342 16.55 21.78 2.53
N ASN A 343 17.61 21.89 1.73
CA ASN A 343 18.90 22.40 2.14
C ASN A 343 18.91 23.90 2.56
N LYS A 344 17.89 24.64 2.12
CA LYS A 344 17.72 26.05 2.49
C LYS A 344 16.44 26.21 3.29
N MET A 345 16.60 26.57 4.55
CA MET A 345 15.48 26.87 5.46
C MET A 345 15.75 28.19 6.16
N ILE A 346 14.68 28.90 6.46
CA ILE A 346 14.72 30.09 7.31
C ILE A 346 13.71 29.93 8.45
N LEU A 347 14.06 30.42 9.62
CA LEU A 347 13.14 30.56 10.74
C LEU A 347 12.67 32.01 10.77
N LYS A 348 11.36 32.21 10.66
CA LYS A 348 10.74 33.52 10.77
C LYS A 348 9.43 33.39 11.56
N ASP A 349 9.27 34.27 12.56
CA ASP A 349 8.06 34.34 13.40
C ASP A 349 7.64 32.95 13.97
N ASN A 350 8.62 32.20 14.47
CA ASN A 350 8.47 30.82 14.98
C ASN A 350 7.97 29.79 13.93
N VAL A 351 8.05 30.12 12.64
CA VAL A 351 7.72 29.21 11.55
C VAL A 351 8.97 28.89 10.75
N ILE A 352 9.23 27.60 10.52
CA ILE A 352 10.28 27.15 9.61
C ILE A 352 9.73 27.20 8.19
N TYR A 353 10.39 27.95 7.33
CA TYR A 353 10.10 27.99 5.89
C TYR A 353 11.18 27.24 5.13
N ALA A 354 10.78 26.42 4.19
CA ALA A 354 11.65 25.70 3.29
C ALA A 354 11.67 26.36 1.91
N TYR A 355 12.85 26.40 1.28
CA TYR A 355 12.97 26.92 -0.08
C TYR A 355 12.69 25.78 -1.08
N GLN A 356 11.58 25.89 -1.81
CA GLN A 356 11.18 24.96 -2.87
C GLN A 356 10.69 25.78 -4.09
N ASP A 357 11.07 25.37 -5.28
CA ASP A 357 10.61 25.94 -6.57
C ASP A 357 10.67 27.48 -6.64
N GLY A 358 11.74 28.08 -6.10
CA GLY A 358 11.95 29.53 -6.15
C GLY A 358 11.26 30.34 -5.05
N LYS A 359 10.57 29.70 -4.11
CA LYS A 359 9.83 30.34 -3.01
C LYS A 359 10.11 29.70 -1.66
N TYR A 360 9.90 30.48 -0.59
CA TYR A 360 9.91 29.95 0.78
C TYR A 360 8.48 29.59 1.19
N GLU A 361 8.23 28.32 1.49
CA GLU A 361 6.93 27.82 1.95
C GLU A 361 7.01 27.37 3.41
N PRO A 362 5.97 27.63 4.22
CA PRO A 362 5.97 27.23 5.63
C PRO A 362 5.92 25.70 5.74
N VAL A 363 6.80 25.14 6.58
CA VAL A 363 6.91 23.69 6.78
C VAL A 363 6.44 23.28 8.17
N ARG A 364 6.75 24.09 9.20
CA ARG A 364 6.46 23.76 10.59
C ARG A 364 6.48 25.00 11.48
N GLU A 365 5.52 25.10 12.40
CA GLU A 365 5.62 26.01 13.54
C GLU A 365 6.55 25.41 14.60
N VAL A 366 7.36 26.26 15.23
CA VAL A 366 8.25 25.89 16.36
C VAL A 366 7.62 26.47 17.60
N GLU A 367 7.21 25.60 18.50
CA GLU A 367 6.71 25.97 19.84
C GLU A 367 7.82 26.55 20.73
#